data_ec308eda2618bbee855a18758851ea21
#
_entry.id   ec308eda2618bbee855a18758851ea21
#
_cell.length_a   1.000
_cell.length_b   1.000
_cell.length_c   1.000
_cell.angle_alpha   90.00
_cell.angle_beta   90.00
_cell.angle_gamma   90.00
#
_symmetry.space_group_name_H-M   'P 1'
#
loop_
_entity.id
_entity.type
_entity.pdbx_description
1 polymer ?
#
loop_
_entity_poly.entity_id
_entity_poly.type
_entity_poly.pdbx_seq_one_letter_code
_entity_poly.pdbx_strand_id
1 'polypeptide(L)'
;DINKQGELYSELQRQVESVSTRLRAHGLVARTIQIKIRDARFRTITRRRSLALPTASTEVVFKQARDLLEIWLQEHVNTPVRLLGVGVSGLEEPDERGIDYDTTAQKALDKTLDEINRRYGESKLTHARALRTGQKSKPG
;
A
#
# COMPACT_ATOMS: atom_id res chain seq x y z
N ASP A 1 -4.01 -15.24 -13.77
CA ASP A 1 -2.62 -15.03 -13.37
C ASP A 1 -2.12 -13.71 -13.86
N ILE A 2 -1.21 -13.13 -13.16
CA ILE A 2 -0.63 -11.86 -13.52
C ILE A 2 0.76 -12.16 -14.02
N ASN A 3 0.91 -12.32 -15.32
CA ASN A 3 2.19 -12.71 -15.85
C ASN A 3 3.04 -11.60 -16.40
N LYS A 4 2.46 -10.52 -16.82
CA LYS A 4 3.24 -9.45 -17.41
C LYS A 4 3.66 -8.45 -16.37
N GLN A 5 4.90 -8.00 -16.47
CA GLN A 5 5.42 -7.08 -15.51
C GLN A 5 4.59 -5.81 -15.42
N GLY A 6 4.12 -5.31 -16.57
CA GLY A 6 3.29 -4.11 -16.53
C GLY A 6 2.01 -4.32 -15.75
N GLU A 7 1.42 -5.50 -15.84
CA GLU A 7 0.21 -5.78 -15.11
C GLU A 7 0.49 -5.87 -13.62
N LEU A 8 1.66 -6.40 -13.25
CA LEU A 8 2.02 -6.48 -11.85
C LEU A 8 2.17 -5.09 -11.27
N TYR A 9 2.82 -4.18 -11.98
CA TYR A 9 3.02 -2.84 -11.45
C TYR A 9 1.71 -2.05 -11.41
N SER A 10 0.81 -2.29 -12.36
CA SER A 10 -0.50 -1.65 -12.32
C SER A 10 -1.31 -2.12 -11.12
N GLU A 11 -1.26 -3.42 -10.84
CA GLU A 11 -1.96 -3.95 -9.68
C GLU A 11 -1.35 -3.42 -8.39
N LEU A 12 -0.02 -3.32 -8.35
CA LEU A 12 0.67 -2.80 -7.19
C LEU A 12 0.22 -1.36 -6.94
N GLN A 13 0.19 -0.55 -7.99
CA GLN A 13 -0.19 0.84 -7.89
C GLN A 13 -1.62 0.97 -7.36
N ARG A 14 -2.52 0.16 -7.89
CA ARG A 14 -3.90 0.20 -7.48
C ARG A 14 -4.05 -0.11 -5.99
N GLN A 15 -3.33 -1.12 -5.52
CA GLN A 15 -3.43 -1.50 -4.14
C GLN A 15 -2.76 -0.50 -3.22
N VAL A 16 -1.66 0.08 -3.65
CA VAL A 16 -0.96 1.09 -2.85
C VAL A 16 -1.86 2.31 -2.70
N GLU A 17 -2.54 2.71 -3.77
CA GLU A 17 -3.43 3.86 -3.67
C GLU A 17 -4.57 3.58 -2.71
N SER A 18 -5.12 2.39 -2.74
CA SER A 18 -6.19 2.03 -1.85
C SER A 18 -5.74 2.06 -0.39
N VAL A 19 -4.59 1.47 -0.11
CA VAL A 19 -4.08 1.42 1.25
C VAL A 19 -3.74 2.82 1.76
N SER A 20 -3.08 3.62 0.94
CA SER A 20 -2.65 4.95 1.35
C SER A 20 -3.84 5.86 1.59
N THR A 21 -4.87 5.75 0.75
CA THR A 21 -6.07 6.53 0.91
C THR A 21 -6.74 6.20 2.24
N ARG A 22 -6.77 4.92 2.58
CA ARG A 22 -7.40 4.52 3.84
C ARG A 22 -6.60 4.99 5.05
N LEU A 23 -5.26 4.99 4.95
CA LEU A 23 -4.46 5.50 6.04
C LEU A 23 -4.78 6.97 6.28
N ARG A 24 -4.83 7.75 5.21
CA ARG A 24 -5.09 9.18 5.35
C ARG A 24 -6.52 9.43 5.83
N ALA A 25 -7.46 8.60 5.39
CA ALA A 25 -8.84 8.76 5.82
C ALA A 25 -9.00 8.54 7.32
N HIS A 26 -8.14 7.70 7.91
CA HIS A 26 -8.21 7.44 9.33
C HIS A 26 -7.20 8.29 10.12
N GLY A 27 -6.49 9.16 9.43
CA GLY A 27 -5.51 10.01 10.12
C GLY A 27 -4.34 9.24 10.67
N LEU A 28 -3.94 8.17 10.01
CA LEU A 28 -2.86 7.33 10.50
C LEU A 28 -1.71 7.25 9.54
N VAL A 29 -0.55 6.90 10.07
CA VAL A 29 0.63 6.61 9.26
C VAL A 29 1.08 5.20 9.58
N ALA A 30 1.82 4.60 8.68
CA ALA A 30 2.25 3.22 8.86
C ALA A 30 3.75 3.14 8.84
N ARG A 31 4.30 2.28 9.68
CA ARG A 31 5.74 2.11 9.76
C ARG A 31 6.20 0.92 8.93
N THR A 32 5.38 -0.06 8.67
CA THR A 32 5.79 -1.25 7.96
C THR A 32 4.96 -1.45 6.71
N ILE A 33 5.64 -1.69 5.61
CA ILE A 33 4.99 -1.94 4.33
C ILE A 33 5.24 -3.41 4.00
N GLN A 34 4.25 -4.10 3.49
CA GLN A 34 4.39 -5.49 3.20
C GLN A 34 3.72 -5.84 1.89
N ILE A 35 4.29 -6.79 1.18
CA ILE A 35 3.64 -7.35 0.01
C ILE A 35 3.41 -8.84 0.25
N LYS A 36 2.36 -9.37 -0.35
CA LYS A 36 2.06 -10.77 -0.27
C LYS A 36 1.95 -11.24 -1.70
N ILE A 37 2.66 -12.30 -2.05
CA ILE A 37 2.67 -12.84 -3.40
C ILE A 37 2.30 -14.30 -3.33
N ARG A 38 1.35 -14.70 -4.21
CA ARG A 38 1.04 -16.13 -4.35
C ARG A 38 1.44 -16.50 -5.76
N ASP A 39 2.29 -17.52 -5.89
CA ASP A 39 2.79 -17.93 -7.19
C ASP A 39 1.86 -18.98 -7.82
N ALA A 40 2.22 -19.42 -9.01
CA ALA A 40 1.39 -20.35 -9.74
C ALA A 40 1.27 -21.71 -9.05
N ARG A 41 2.14 -22.01 -8.11
CA ARG A 41 2.06 -23.25 -7.37
C ARG A 41 1.29 -23.06 -6.08
N PHE A 42 0.62 -21.92 -5.93
CA PHE A 42 -0.18 -21.58 -4.76
C PHE A 42 0.66 -21.42 -3.49
N ARG A 43 1.94 -21.16 -3.62
CA ARG A 43 2.75 -20.85 -2.45
C ARG A 43 2.62 -19.37 -2.17
N THR A 44 2.43 -19.01 -0.93
CA THR A 44 2.25 -17.62 -0.54
C THR A 44 3.49 -17.15 0.22
N ILE A 45 4.04 -16.05 -0.21
CA ILE A 45 5.23 -15.49 0.40
C ILE A 45 4.94 -14.06 0.78
N THR A 46 5.43 -13.65 1.93
CA THR A 46 5.26 -12.28 2.41
C THR A 46 6.63 -11.66 2.56
N ARG A 47 6.77 -10.43 2.12
CA ARG A 47 7.99 -9.67 2.31
C ARG A 47 7.60 -8.34 2.91
N ARG A 48 8.35 -7.88 3.90
CA ARG A 48 8.01 -6.64 4.57
C ARG A 48 9.25 -5.80 4.81
N ARG A 49 9.04 -4.53 5.03
CA ARG A 49 10.12 -3.60 5.31
C ARG A 49 9.59 -2.55 6.28
N SER A 50 10.36 -2.28 7.34
CA SER A 50 9.98 -1.24 8.28
C SER A 50 10.73 0.03 7.91
N LEU A 51 10.05 1.15 8.07
CA LEU A 51 10.61 2.44 7.70
C LEU A 51 11.10 3.18 8.93
N ALA A 52 12.13 3.98 8.74
CA ALA A 52 12.64 4.80 9.84
C ALA A 52 11.59 5.83 10.24
N LEU A 53 10.85 6.35 9.25
CA LEU A 53 9.78 7.29 9.51
C LEU A 53 8.48 6.73 8.97
N PRO A 54 7.42 6.72 9.76
CA PRO A 54 6.14 6.21 9.26
C PRO A 54 5.55 7.14 8.22
N THR A 55 4.69 6.62 7.37
CA THR A 55 4.20 7.41 6.28
C THR A 55 2.76 7.06 5.92
N ALA A 56 2.06 7.98 5.27
CA ALA A 56 0.80 7.71 4.61
C ALA A 56 0.88 8.21 3.17
N SER A 57 2.08 8.50 2.70
CA SER A 57 2.28 9.02 1.35
C SER A 57 2.16 7.89 0.35
N THR A 58 1.31 8.07 -0.66
CA THR A 58 1.15 7.08 -1.70
C THR A 58 2.49 6.83 -2.40
N GLU A 59 3.24 7.88 -2.65
CA GLU A 59 4.50 7.75 -3.34
C GLU A 59 5.51 6.94 -2.55
N VAL A 60 5.62 7.19 -1.25
CA VAL A 60 6.57 6.47 -0.41
C VAL A 60 6.17 5.01 -0.30
N VAL A 61 4.88 4.75 -0.09
CA VAL A 61 4.41 3.37 0.04
C VAL A 61 4.66 2.62 -1.28
N PHE A 62 4.39 3.28 -2.40
CA PHE A 62 4.58 2.62 -3.69
C PHE A 62 6.05 2.29 -3.92
N LYS A 63 6.96 3.21 -3.59
CA LYS A 63 8.37 2.95 -3.81
C LYS A 63 8.83 1.76 -2.98
N GLN A 64 8.41 1.69 -1.73
CA GLN A 64 8.83 0.58 -0.87
C GLN A 64 8.23 -0.75 -1.33
N ALA A 65 6.95 -0.73 -1.71
CA ALA A 65 6.30 -1.95 -2.17
C ALA A 65 6.93 -2.42 -3.48
N ARG A 66 7.25 -1.48 -4.36
CA ARG A 66 7.88 -1.82 -5.63
C ARG A 66 9.24 -2.43 -5.42
N ASP A 67 10.03 -1.86 -4.50
CA ASP A 67 11.35 -2.41 -4.24
C ASP A 67 11.24 -3.84 -3.72
N LEU A 68 10.30 -4.10 -2.85
CA LEU A 68 10.12 -5.46 -2.33
C LEU A 68 9.70 -6.41 -3.44
N LEU A 69 8.82 -5.96 -4.33
CA LEU A 69 8.40 -6.80 -5.43
C LEU A 69 9.55 -7.08 -6.39
N GLU A 70 10.35 -6.08 -6.67
CA GLU A 70 11.47 -6.26 -7.60
C GLU A 70 12.49 -7.24 -7.05
N ILE A 71 12.76 -7.21 -5.76
CA ILE A 71 13.67 -8.15 -5.15
C ILE A 71 13.13 -9.56 -5.33
N TRP A 72 11.83 -9.76 -5.07
CA TRP A 72 11.25 -11.07 -5.22
C TRP A 72 11.30 -11.55 -6.67
N LEU A 73 11.03 -10.64 -7.62
CA LEU A 73 11.04 -11.02 -9.03
C LEU A 73 12.44 -11.45 -9.48
N GLN A 74 13.47 -10.80 -8.95
CA GLN A 74 14.82 -11.18 -9.31
C GLN A 74 15.19 -12.55 -8.74
N GLU A 75 14.64 -12.89 -7.58
CA GLU A 75 14.93 -14.16 -6.96
C GLU A 75 14.11 -15.28 -7.59
N HIS A 76 13.02 -14.97 -8.29
CA HIS A 76 12.12 -15.98 -8.80
C HIS A 76 11.85 -15.73 -10.28
N VAL A 77 12.91 -15.75 -11.06
CA VAL A 77 12.82 -15.49 -12.49
C VAL A 77 11.89 -16.53 -13.11
N ASN A 78 11.04 -16.06 -14.00
CA ASN A 78 10.12 -16.92 -14.73
C ASN A 78 9.11 -17.63 -13.87
N THR A 79 8.81 -17.09 -12.72
CA THR A 79 7.78 -17.67 -11.85
C THR A 79 6.54 -16.79 -11.97
N PRO A 80 5.46 -17.30 -12.51
CA PRO A 80 4.25 -16.47 -12.67
C PRO A 80 3.64 -16.14 -11.31
N VAL A 81 3.08 -14.94 -11.23
CA VAL A 81 2.44 -14.48 -10.03
C VAL A 81 0.93 -14.63 -10.20
N ARG A 82 0.29 -15.28 -9.23
CA ARG A 82 -1.10 -15.50 -9.30
C ARG A 82 -1.87 -14.43 -8.55
N LEU A 83 -1.30 -13.92 -7.49
CA LEU A 83 -1.97 -12.92 -6.66
C LEU A 83 -0.93 -12.01 -6.04
N LEU A 84 -1.23 -10.74 -5.99
CA LEU A 84 -0.36 -9.75 -5.38
C LEU A 84 -1.19 -8.90 -4.45
N GLY A 85 -0.74 -8.73 -3.22
CA GLY A 85 -1.41 -7.87 -2.24
C GLY A 85 -0.44 -6.93 -1.59
N VAL A 86 -0.91 -5.77 -1.17
CA VAL A 86 -0.11 -4.79 -0.44
C VAL A 86 -0.82 -4.54 0.88
N GLY A 87 -0.06 -4.52 1.95
CA GLY A 87 -0.60 -4.21 3.26
C GLY A 87 0.34 -3.34 4.05
N VAL A 88 -0.14 -2.78 5.13
CA VAL A 88 0.67 -1.97 6.00
C VAL A 88 0.38 -2.36 7.44
N SER A 89 1.34 -2.11 8.32
CA SER A 89 1.15 -2.38 9.74
C SER A 89 2.02 -1.39 10.52
N GLY A 90 2.02 -1.53 11.82
CA GLY A 90 2.72 -0.56 12.66
C GLY A 90 2.03 0.78 12.54
N LEU A 91 0.71 0.81 12.66
CA LEU A 91 -0.03 2.04 12.49
C LEU A 91 0.18 2.96 13.67
N GLU A 92 0.38 4.23 13.40
CA GLU A 92 0.64 5.22 14.43
C GLU A 92 -0.08 6.50 14.10
N GLU A 93 -0.29 7.33 15.09
CA GLU A 93 -0.80 8.64 14.83
C GLU A 93 0.36 9.51 14.41
N PRO A 94 0.16 10.43 13.48
CA PRO A 94 1.27 11.24 12.98
C PRO A 94 1.90 12.04 14.11
N ASP A 95 3.24 12.11 14.08
CA ASP A 95 3.96 12.87 15.07
C ASP A 95 4.25 14.19 14.42
N GLU A 96 3.85 15.28 15.07
CA GLU A 96 4.05 16.57 14.51
C GLU A 96 5.44 16.81 14.04
N ARG A 97 6.42 16.29 14.75
CA ARG A 97 7.75 16.56 14.34
C ARG A 97 8.14 15.80 13.14
N GLY A 98 7.48 14.73 12.91
CA GLY A 98 7.95 13.93 11.89
C GLY A 98 7.21 13.96 10.67
N ILE A 99 6.29 14.72 10.43
CA ILE A 99 5.66 14.63 9.35
C ILE A 99 5.92 15.37 8.27
N ASP A 100 6.29 16.00 8.16
CA ASP A 100 6.32 16.76 7.22
C ASP A 100 7.07 16.80 6.22
N TYR A 101 7.84 16.19 6.16
CA TYR A 101 8.77 16.26 5.25
C TYR A 101 8.16 16.06 3.96
N ASP A 102 7.20 15.49 3.78
CA ASP A 102 6.73 15.34 2.56
C ASP A 102 6.37 16.60 2.01
N THR A 103 6.61 17.56 2.42
CA THR A 103 6.40 18.82 1.91
C THR A 103 4.90 19.11 1.81
N THR A 104 4.53 20.32 1.97
CA THR A 104 3.15 20.78 1.91
C THR A 104 2.54 20.43 0.56
N ALA A 105 3.32 20.54 -0.50
CA ALA A 105 2.82 20.26 -1.83
C ALA A 105 2.40 18.81 -1.97
N GLN A 106 3.20 17.90 -1.45
CA GLN A 106 2.88 16.49 -1.56
C GLN A 106 1.63 16.17 -0.73
N LYS A 107 1.50 16.77 0.44
CA LYS A 107 0.34 16.53 1.25
C LYS A 107 -0.92 17.06 0.59
N ALA A 108 -0.84 18.21 -0.03
CA ALA A 108 -1.98 18.77 -0.70
C ALA A 108 -2.40 17.90 -1.87
N LEU A 109 -1.44 17.35 -2.60
CA LEU A 109 -1.73 16.49 -3.71
C LEU A 109 -2.40 15.21 -3.23
N ASP A 110 -1.89 14.61 -2.19
CA ASP A 110 -2.46 13.38 -1.66
C ASP A 110 -3.89 13.63 -1.19
N LYS A 111 -4.16 14.75 -0.58
CA LYS A 111 -5.49 15.06 -0.12
C LYS A 111 -6.45 15.21 -1.29
N THR A 112 -5.98 15.82 -2.36
CA THR A 112 -6.81 16.00 -3.54
C THR A 112 -7.15 14.64 -4.15
N LEU A 113 -6.17 13.75 -4.21
CA LEU A 113 -6.40 12.42 -4.75
C LEU A 113 -7.38 11.65 -3.86
N ASP A 114 -7.29 11.81 -2.56
CA ASP A 114 -8.20 11.13 -1.66
C ASP A 114 -9.63 11.59 -1.89
N GLU A 115 -9.84 12.88 -2.13
CA GLU A 115 -11.16 13.37 -2.37
C GLU A 115 -11.72 12.86 -3.68
N ILE A 116 -10.90 12.79 -4.70
CA ILE A 116 -11.33 12.27 -5.98
C ILE A 116 -11.72 10.81 -5.83
N ASN A 117 -10.89 10.03 -5.16
CA ASN A 117 -11.15 8.62 -4.99
C ASN A 117 -12.42 8.38 -4.17
N ARG A 118 -12.65 9.22 -3.18
CA ARG A 118 -13.83 9.06 -2.36
C ARG A 118 -15.10 9.28 -3.16
N ARG A 119 -15.09 10.34 -3.96
CA ARG A 119 -16.24 10.65 -4.73
C ARG A 119 -16.48 9.66 -5.82
N TYR A 120 -15.42 9.22 -6.49
CA TYR A 120 -15.53 8.38 -7.61
C TYR A 120 -15.77 6.94 -7.24
N GLY A 121 -15.18 6.44 -6.23
CA GLY A 121 -15.22 5.05 -5.86
C GLY A 121 -15.76 4.75 -4.51
N GLU A 122 -16.80 5.41 -4.12
CA GLU A 122 -17.34 5.21 -2.81
C GLU A 122 -17.67 3.76 -2.53
N SER A 123 -18.28 3.07 -3.43
CA SER A 123 -18.62 1.69 -3.17
C SER A 123 -17.36 0.83 -3.07
N LYS A 124 -16.32 1.18 -3.82
CA LYS A 124 -15.09 0.43 -3.73
C LYS A 124 -14.42 0.67 -2.39
N LEU A 125 -14.52 1.86 -1.87
CA LEU A 125 -13.94 2.14 -0.58
C LEU A 125 -14.63 1.36 0.50
N THR A 126 -15.92 1.26 0.42
CA THR A 126 -16.69 0.51 1.40
C THR A 126 -16.29 -0.95 1.35
N HIS A 127 -16.14 -1.48 0.15
CA HIS A 127 -15.74 -2.86 -0.01
C HIS A 127 -14.33 -3.08 0.58
N ALA A 128 -13.44 -2.17 0.31
CA ALA A 128 -12.07 -2.28 0.80
C ALA A 128 -12.05 -2.25 2.33
N ARG A 129 -12.90 -1.44 2.94
CA ARG A 129 -12.92 -1.40 4.38
C ARG A 129 -13.42 -2.69 4.94
N ALA A 130 -14.39 -3.31 4.32
CA ALA A 130 -14.89 -4.58 4.78
C ALA A 130 -13.80 -5.64 4.71
N LEU A 131 -13.00 -5.61 3.64
CA LEU A 131 -11.94 -6.57 3.52
C LEU A 131 -10.86 -6.37 4.54
N ARG A 132 -10.78 -5.19 5.18
CA ARG A 132 -9.73 -4.97 6.05
C ARG A 132 -10.18 -4.91 7.39
N THR A 133 -11.22 -5.53 7.81
CA THR A 133 -11.70 -5.44 9.09
C THR A 133 -10.69 -5.56 10.12
N GLY A 134 -9.83 -6.44 10.00
CA GLY A 134 -8.87 -6.60 11.00
C GLY A 134 -8.00 -5.45 11.16
N GLN A 135 -7.79 -4.74 10.15
CA GLN A 135 -6.90 -3.74 10.25
C GLN A 135 -7.43 -2.58 10.77
N LYS A 136 -8.50 -2.39 10.58
CA LYS A 136 -8.92 -1.25 10.99
C LYS A 136 -8.97 -1.07 12.26
N SER A 137 -8.88 -1.56 12.58
CA SER A 137 -8.83 -1.35 13.56
C SER A 137 -8.26 -0.80 14.26
N LYS A 138 -8.07 -0.44 14.11
CA LYS A 138 -7.75 0.17 14.45
C LYS A 138 -7.56 0.86 14.74
N PRO A 139 -7.46 1.11 14.73
CA PRO A 139 -7.11 1.84 15.07
C PRO A 139 -7.47 2.38 15.61
N GLY A 140 -7.52 2.43 15.83
CA GLY A 140 -7.82 2.90 16.16
C GLY A 140 -8.02 3.21 16.02
#